data_8e7e76e15573224c2101080f86e144f4
#
_entry.id   8e7e76e15573224c2101080f86e144f4
#
_cell.length_a   1.000
_cell.length_b   1.000
_cell.length_c   1.000
_cell.angle_alpha   90.00
_cell.angle_beta   90.00
_cell.angle_gamma   90.00
#
_symmetry.space_group_name_H-M   'P 1'
#
loop_
_entity.id
_entity.type
_entity.pdbx_description
1 polymer ?
#
loop_
_entity_poly.entity_id
_entity_poly.type
_entity_poly.pdbx_seq_one_letter_code
_entity_poly.pdbx_strand_id
1 'polypeptide(L)'
;LGQRRVRRAPTVAYDTPDFVASGANYFDEVQGLLGHIDRYSWTLKGKKEMLVPYNNNGFIASDADEAIAEFHLNPEHVRWEKHRVWEVEAQIGEGKRHAVPTRTYYIDEDSWVILLMDGYDAEGNLWRTTQVTPFVLPSVPAVLVKTATVFNLQAKTMSVIQSLNGERFFVVDTKPETFFTGDAVAADAVR
;
A
#
# COMPACT_ATOMS: atom_id res chain seq x y z
N LEU A 1 -21.43 -6.65 16.55
CA LEU A 1 -22.07 -7.74 15.76
C LEU A 1 -23.48 -8.12 16.27
N GLY A 2 -23.92 -7.64 17.43
CA GLY A 2 -25.21 -8.01 18.05
C GLY A 2 -26.46 -7.72 17.20
N GLN A 3 -26.40 -6.82 16.21
CA GLN A 3 -27.55 -6.48 15.37
C GLN A 3 -27.57 -7.14 13.99
N ARG A 4 -26.55 -7.93 13.62
CA ARG A 4 -26.41 -8.61 12.32
C ARG A 4 -26.67 -7.69 11.11
N ARG A 5 -26.29 -6.41 11.22
CA ARG A 5 -26.51 -5.41 10.15
C ARG A 5 -25.18 -5.07 9.50
N VAL A 6 -25.09 -5.33 8.22
CA VAL A 6 -24.00 -4.84 7.38
C VAL A 6 -24.41 -3.51 6.76
N ARG A 7 -23.58 -2.47 6.92
CA ARG A 7 -23.77 -1.17 6.28
C ARG A 7 -22.59 -0.89 5.38
N ARG A 8 -22.85 -0.34 4.21
CA ARG A 8 -21.79 0.20 3.36
C ARG A 8 -21.10 1.35 4.11
N ALA A 9 -19.77 1.36 4.16
CA ALA A 9 -19.02 2.47 4.73
C ALA A 9 -19.31 3.76 3.93
N PRO A 10 -19.32 4.93 4.58
CA PRO A 10 -19.42 6.21 3.88
C PRO A 10 -18.29 6.34 2.86
N THR A 11 -18.57 6.99 1.73
CA THR A 11 -17.52 7.35 0.77
C THR A 11 -16.65 8.44 1.40
N VAL A 12 -15.36 8.19 1.52
CA VAL A 12 -14.37 9.18 1.96
C VAL A 12 -13.63 9.74 0.76
N ALA A 13 -13.15 10.98 0.85
CA ALA A 13 -12.27 11.53 -0.17
C ALA A 13 -10.91 10.81 -0.13
N TYR A 14 -10.27 10.68 -1.28
CA TYR A 14 -8.99 9.94 -1.39
C TYR A 14 -7.89 10.53 -0.51
N ASP A 15 -7.85 11.86 -0.38
CA ASP A 15 -6.94 12.62 0.47
C ASP A 15 -7.49 12.84 1.89
N THR A 16 -8.45 12.03 2.32
CA THR A 16 -8.87 12.05 3.72
C THR A 16 -7.75 11.45 4.58
N PRO A 17 -7.26 12.19 5.59
CA PRO A 17 -6.28 11.64 6.53
C PRO A 17 -6.84 10.42 7.25
N ASP A 18 -6.06 9.37 7.36
CA ASP A 18 -6.46 8.18 8.10
C ASP A 18 -6.53 8.47 9.59
N PHE A 19 -7.71 8.35 10.16
CA PHE A 19 -7.94 8.62 11.58
C PHE A 19 -7.29 7.59 12.50
N VAL A 20 -7.10 6.35 12.04
CA VAL A 20 -6.42 5.29 12.82
C VAL A 20 -4.94 5.62 12.98
N ALA A 21 -4.32 6.15 11.92
CA ALA A 21 -2.93 6.58 11.90
C ALA A 21 -2.72 8.04 12.33
N SER A 22 -3.72 8.66 12.99
CA SER A 22 -3.66 10.08 13.41
C SER A 22 -3.32 11.04 12.25
N GLY A 23 -3.71 10.68 11.03
CA GLY A 23 -3.47 11.48 9.83
C GLY A 23 -2.08 11.33 9.21
N ALA A 24 -1.27 10.37 9.67
CA ALA A 24 0.07 10.16 9.14
C ALA A 24 0.07 9.68 7.67
N ASN A 25 -1.00 9.01 7.23
CA ASN A 25 -1.24 8.65 5.84
C ASN A 25 -2.63 9.08 5.35
N TYR A 26 -2.83 9.10 4.04
CA TYR A 26 -4.12 9.26 3.39
C TYR A 26 -4.72 7.90 3.00
N PHE A 27 -6.06 7.86 2.83
CA PHE A 27 -6.76 6.63 2.50
C PHE A 27 -6.31 6.00 1.19
N ASP A 28 -5.87 6.79 0.22
CA ASP A 28 -5.44 6.29 -1.10
C ASP A 28 -3.98 5.86 -1.15
N GLU A 29 -3.24 5.99 -0.07
CA GLU A 29 -1.82 5.55 0.01
C GLU A 29 -1.68 4.05 0.34
N VAL A 30 -2.80 3.35 0.58
CA VAL A 30 -2.79 1.91 0.83
C VAL A 30 -2.21 1.17 -0.38
N GLN A 31 -1.19 0.35 -0.14
CA GLN A 31 -0.47 -0.40 -1.18
C GLN A 31 0.07 0.47 -2.34
N GLY A 32 0.34 1.75 -2.07
CA GLY A 32 0.85 2.73 -3.03
C GLY A 32 -0.22 3.48 -3.80
N LEU A 33 -1.33 2.85 -4.17
CA LEU A 33 -2.45 3.48 -4.86
C LEU A 33 -3.76 2.75 -4.57
N LEU A 34 -4.73 3.48 -4.05
CA LEU A 34 -6.11 3.02 -3.94
C LEU A 34 -7.04 4.05 -4.58
N GLY A 35 -7.87 3.62 -5.53
CA GLY A 35 -8.89 4.47 -6.14
C GLY A 35 -8.92 4.44 -7.65
N HIS A 36 -9.67 5.37 -8.23
CA HIS A 36 -9.86 5.45 -9.67
C HIS A 36 -8.65 6.08 -10.37
N ILE A 37 -8.12 5.40 -11.37
CA ILE A 37 -6.96 5.86 -12.16
C ILE A 37 -7.29 7.06 -13.06
N ASP A 38 -8.55 7.29 -13.39
CA ASP A 38 -9.02 8.43 -14.18
C ASP A 38 -8.94 9.79 -13.45
N ARG A 39 -8.56 9.76 -12.16
CA ARG A 39 -8.33 10.97 -11.39
C ARG A 39 -7.04 11.69 -11.76
N TYR A 40 -6.12 10.99 -12.40
CA TYR A 40 -4.79 11.46 -12.72
C TYR A 40 -4.55 11.46 -14.23
N SER A 41 -3.72 12.35 -14.68
CA SER A 41 -3.03 12.29 -15.96
C SER A 41 -1.74 11.53 -15.76
N TRP A 42 -1.52 10.50 -16.57
CA TRP A 42 -0.41 9.56 -16.42
C TRP A 42 0.64 9.76 -17.49
N THR A 43 1.90 9.77 -17.13
CA THR A 43 3.04 9.86 -18.04
C THR A 43 4.02 8.74 -17.76
N LEU A 44 4.23 7.87 -18.76
CA LEU A 44 5.27 6.85 -18.68
C LEU A 44 6.63 7.49 -18.99
N LYS A 45 7.52 7.50 -17.99
CA LYS A 45 8.89 8.05 -18.12
C LYS A 45 9.87 7.06 -18.74
N GLY A 46 9.61 5.76 -18.58
CA GLY A 46 10.44 4.68 -19.11
C GLY A 46 10.77 3.62 -18.05
N LYS A 47 11.81 2.86 -18.31
CA LYS A 47 12.34 1.86 -17.36
C LYS A 47 13.66 2.30 -16.79
N LYS A 48 13.94 1.92 -15.53
CA LYS A 48 15.25 2.06 -14.91
C LYS A 48 15.54 0.92 -13.95
N GLU A 49 16.80 0.65 -13.72
CA GLU A 49 17.25 -0.25 -12.65
C GLU A 49 17.43 0.55 -11.37
N MET A 50 16.89 0.02 -10.27
CA MET A 50 17.04 0.62 -8.94
C MET A 50 16.95 -0.44 -7.84
N LEU A 51 17.37 -0.10 -6.65
CA LEU A 51 17.14 -0.91 -5.46
C LEU A 51 15.71 -0.69 -4.99
N VAL A 52 15.00 -1.78 -4.75
CA VAL A 52 13.60 -1.80 -4.32
C VAL A 52 13.40 -2.84 -3.22
N PRO A 53 12.42 -2.65 -2.33
CA PRO A 53 12.05 -3.69 -1.38
C PRO A 53 11.47 -4.89 -2.15
N TYR A 54 12.02 -6.08 -1.93
CA TYR A 54 11.54 -7.31 -2.58
C TYR A 54 11.85 -8.55 -1.74
N ASN A 55 11.08 -9.64 -1.93
CA ASN A 55 11.25 -10.89 -1.17
C ASN A 55 11.25 -10.67 0.37
N ASN A 56 10.36 -9.84 0.86
CA ASN A 56 10.29 -9.45 2.26
C ASN A 56 9.61 -10.49 3.17
N ASN A 57 9.75 -11.77 2.86
CA ASN A 57 9.25 -12.88 3.68
C ASN A 57 9.82 -12.83 5.11
N GLY A 58 11.11 -12.45 5.25
CA GLY A 58 11.75 -12.27 6.55
C GLY A 58 11.11 -11.14 7.36
N PHE A 59 10.80 -10.00 6.72
CA PHE A 59 10.10 -8.89 7.36
C PHE A 59 8.72 -9.30 7.91
N ILE A 60 7.93 -10.03 7.10
CA ILE A 60 6.60 -10.51 7.52
C ILE A 60 6.69 -11.55 8.65
N ALA A 61 7.76 -12.34 8.69
CA ALA A 61 7.97 -13.37 9.70
C ALA A 61 8.59 -12.81 11.00
N SER A 62 9.14 -11.60 10.99
CA SER A 62 9.75 -10.96 12.15
C SER A 62 8.69 -10.45 13.13
N ASP A 63 9.09 -10.25 14.37
CA ASP A 63 8.27 -9.53 15.33
C ASP A 63 8.11 -8.07 14.92
N ALA A 64 6.91 -7.52 15.08
CA ALA A 64 6.62 -6.15 14.66
C ALA A 64 7.49 -5.13 15.43
N ASP A 65 7.73 -5.38 16.73
CA ASP A 65 8.54 -4.50 17.59
C ASP A 65 10.02 -4.51 17.20
N GLU A 66 10.50 -5.56 16.51
CA GLU A 66 11.85 -5.64 15.98
C GLU A 66 11.97 -5.05 14.58
N ALA A 67 10.93 -5.25 13.76
CA ALA A 67 10.93 -4.86 12.35
C ALA A 67 10.56 -3.40 12.12
N ILE A 68 9.84 -2.76 13.05
CA ILE A 68 9.30 -1.40 12.91
C ILE A 68 9.92 -0.52 14.00
N ALA A 69 10.82 0.38 13.62
CA ALA A 69 11.40 1.38 14.50
C ALA A 69 10.53 2.65 14.52
N GLU A 70 10.92 3.63 15.35
CA GLU A 70 10.13 4.85 15.57
C GLU A 70 9.89 5.69 14.29
N PHE A 71 10.91 5.79 13.42
CA PHE A 71 10.86 6.66 12.23
C PHE A 71 11.22 5.94 10.91
N HIS A 72 11.50 4.64 10.96
CA HIS A 72 11.87 3.84 9.80
C HIS A 72 11.61 2.36 10.05
N LEU A 73 11.53 1.58 8.97
CA LEU A 73 11.61 0.13 9.10
C LEU A 73 13.06 -0.27 9.42
N ASN A 74 13.23 -1.28 10.24
CA ASN A 74 14.55 -1.78 10.58
C ASN A 74 15.22 -2.40 9.33
N PRO A 75 16.34 -1.84 8.85
CA PRO A 75 16.97 -2.27 7.61
C PRO A 75 17.50 -3.71 7.66
N GLU A 76 17.70 -4.29 8.84
CA GLU A 76 18.12 -5.68 8.98
C GLU A 76 16.99 -6.67 8.64
N HIS A 77 15.74 -6.22 8.72
CA HIS A 77 14.57 -7.02 8.40
C HIS A 77 14.01 -6.75 7.00
N VAL A 78 14.31 -5.61 6.39
CA VAL A 78 13.84 -5.26 5.05
C VAL A 78 14.86 -5.67 4.00
N ARG A 79 14.47 -6.57 3.13
CA ARG A 79 15.31 -6.99 2.01
C ARG A 79 15.15 -6.05 0.82
N TRP A 80 16.29 -5.64 0.26
CA TRP A 80 16.36 -4.80 -0.95
C TRP A 80 17.06 -5.58 -2.06
N GLU A 81 16.49 -5.51 -3.26
CA GLU A 81 17.01 -6.16 -4.45
C GLU A 81 17.11 -5.16 -5.61
N LYS A 82 18.02 -5.41 -6.55
CA LYS A 82 18.12 -4.64 -7.77
C LYS A 82 17.11 -5.17 -8.77
N HIS A 83 16.10 -4.36 -9.10
CA HIS A 83 15.07 -4.66 -10.09
C HIS A 83 15.02 -3.61 -11.17
N ARG A 84 14.45 -3.96 -12.32
CA ARG A 84 14.08 -3.03 -13.34
C ARG A 84 12.61 -2.66 -13.15
N VAL A 85 12.34 -1.36 -13.03
CA VAL A 85 11.02 -0.83 -12.78
C VAL A 85 10.55 0.09 -13.88
N TRP A 86 9.25 0.16 -14.07
CA TRP A 86 8.60 1.23 -14.81
C TRP A 86 8.49 2.45 -13.90
N GLU A 87 8.94 3.60 -14.40
CA GLU A 87 8.74 4.90 -13.76
C GLU A 87 7.54 5.58 -14.40
N VAL A 88 6.51 5.83 -13.57
CA VAL A 88 5.23 6.40 -14.02
C VAL A 88 4.90 7.62 -13.18
N GLU A 89 4.78 8.78 -13.82
CA GLU A 89 4.33 10.00 -13.18
C GLU A 89 2.81 10.13 -13.28
N ALA A 90 2.19 10.57 -12.18
CA ALA A 90 0.78 10.88 -12.08
C ALA A 90 0.60 12.31 -11.59
N GLN A 91 -0.15 13.11 -12.35
CA GLN A 91 -0.56 14.46 -11.96
C GLN A 91 -2.07 14.49 -11.79
N ILE A 92 -2.54 15.13 -10.72
CA ILE A 92 -3.99 15.25 -10.48
C ILE A 92 -4.65 15.95 -11.69
N GLY A 93 -5.74 15.36 -12.19
CA GLY A 93 -6.43 15.84 -13.37
C GLY A 93 -7.10 17.21 -13.17
N GLU A 94 -7.35 17.90 -14.27
CA GLU A 94 -8.02 19.20 -14.27
C GLU A 94 -9.37 19.15 -13.54
N GLY A 95 -9.65 20.15 -12.71
CA GLY A 95 -10.88 20.24 -11.91
C GLY A 95 -10.95 19.26 -10.74
N LYS A 96 -9.95 18.40 -10.56
CA LYS A 96 -9.84 17.48 -9.41
C LYS A 96 -8.89 18.05 -8.37
N ARG A 97 -9.04 17.61 -7.12
CA ARG A 97 -8.19 18.06 -6.02
C ARG A 97 -7.63 16.87 -5.26
N HIS A 98 -6.38 17.01 -4.82
CA HIS A 98 -5.71 16.11 -3.91
C HIS A 98 -4.61 16.86 -3.13
N ALA A 99 -4.39 16.50 -1.87
CA ALA A 99 -3.32 17.09 -1.07
C ALA A 99 -1.92 16.79 -1.63
N VAL A 100 -1.76 15.65 -2.28
CA VAL A 100 -0.52 15.24 -2.98
C VAL A 100 -0.80 15.25 -4.49
N PRO A 101 -0.64 16.39 -5.18
CA PRO A 101 -1.08 16.56 -6.57
C PRO A 101 -0.21 15.83 -7.58
N THR A 102 1.05 15.60 -7.28
CA THR A 102 1.99 14.91 -8.17
C THR A 102 2.61 13.72 -7.45
N ARG A 103 2.68 12.60 -8.15
CA ARG A 103 3.26 11.36 -7.64
C ARG A 103 4.13 10.69 -8.70
N THR A 104 5.20 10.02 -8.28
CA THR A 104 5.98 9.13 -9.13
C THR A 104 5.92 7.72 -8.56
N TYR A 105 5.49 6.79 -9.38
CA TYR A 105 5.39 5.37 -9.03
C TYR A 105 6.52 4.58 -9.66
N TYR A 106 7.06 3.64 -8.90
CA TYR A 106 8.06 2.68 -9.36
C TYR A 106 7.44 1.29 -9.30
N ILE A 107 7.10 0.78 -10.48
CA ILE A 107 6.33 -0.46 -10.66
C ILE A 107 7.29 -1.53 -11.17
N ASP A 108 7.37 -2.65 -10.47
CA ASP A 108 8.19 -3.78 -10.90
C ASP A 108 7.75 -4.33 -12.26
N GLU A 109 8.70 -4.60 -13.15
CA GLU A 109 8.34 -5.04 -14.51
C GLU A 109 7.84 -6.48 -14.57
N ASP A 110 8.20 -7.32 -13.60
CA ASP A 110 7.85 -8.72 -13.58
C ASP A 110 6.54 -9.00 -12.84
N SER A 111 6.37 -8.43 -11.65
CA SER A 111 5.19 -8.64 -10.81
C SER A 111 4.08 -7.61 -10.99
N TRP A 112 4.36 -6.48 -11.62
CA TRP A 112 3.47 -5.32 -11.77
C TRP A 112 3.03 -4.69 -10.44
N VAL A 113 3.76 -4.97 -9.38
CA VAL A 113 3.52 -4.39 -8.05
C VAL A 113 4.14 -2.99 -8.00
N ILE A 114 3.41 -2.04 -7.41
CA ILE A 114 3.98 -0.75 -7.01
C ILE A 114 4.90 -1.01 -5.83
N LEU A 115 6.19 -0.81 -5.99
CA LEU A 115 7.20 -1.05 -4.95
C LEU A 115 7.51 0.19 -4.14
N LEU A 116 7.59 1.33 -4.82
CA LEU A 116 7.84 2.63 -4.22
C LEU A 116 6.94 3.69 -4.86
N MET A 117 6.63 4.73 -4.09
CA MET A 117 5.92 5.91 -4.57
C MET A 117 6.50 7.16 -3.90
N ASP A 118 6.81 8.17 -4.69
CA ASP A 118 7.17 9.50 -4.23
C ASP A 118 6.00 10.47 -4.47
N GLY A 119 5.66 11.23 -3.45
CA GLY A 119 4.59 12.22 -3.49
C GLY A 119 5.14 13.63 -3.25
N TYR A 120 4.71 14.56 -4.09
CA TYR A 120 5.19 15.95 -4.09
C TYR A 120 4.07 16.90 -3.68
N ASP A 121 4.45 17.96 -2.97
CA ASP A 121 3.54 19.06 -2.63
C ASP A 121 3.23 19.94 -3.85
N ALA A 122 2.43 21.00 -3.64
CA ALA A 122 2.03 21.92 -4.71
C ALA A 122 3.21 22.73 -5.27
N GLU A 123 4.27 22.90 -4.50
CA GLU A 123 5.50 23.59 -4.86
C GLU A 123 6.51 22.66 -5.56
N GLY A 124 6.21 21.35 -5.67
CA GLY A 124 7.06 20.35 -6.28
C GLY A 124 8.16 19.81 -5.37
N ASN A 125 8.08 20.04 -4.07
CA ASN A 125 9.02 19.47 -3.12
C ASN A 125 8.59 18.04 -2.75
N LEU A 126 9.56 17.13 -2.62
CA LEU A 126 9.31 15.80 -2.12
C LEU A 126 8.78 15.88 -0.67
N TRP A 127 7.56 15.43 -0.49
CA TRP A 127 6.86 15.51 0.78
C TRP A 127 6.67 14.14 1.42
N ARG A 128 6.26 13.17 0.62
CA ARG A 128 5.90 11.84 1.11
C ARG A 128 6.58 10.77 0.27
N THR A 129 6.88 9.64 0.87
CA THR A 129 7.27 8.44 0.14
C THR A 129 6.57 7.23 0.71
N THR A 130 6.18 6.30 -0.14
CA THR A 130 5.57 5.03 0.26
C THR A 130 6.51 3.89 -0.13
N GLN A 131 6.81 3.04 0.82
CA GLN A 131 7.57 1.82 0.63
C GLN A 131 6.63 0.63 0.79
N VAL A 132 6.48 -0.16 -0.26
CA VAL A 132 5.71 -1.40 -0.22
C VAL A 132 6.69 -2.55 0.01
N THR A 133 6.34 -3.46 0.94
CA THR A 133 7.18 -4.63 1.27
C THR A 133 6.51 -5.91 0.78
N PRO A 134 6.66 -6.27 -0.52
CA PRO A 134 6.07 -7.47 -1.07
C PRO A 134 6.79 -8.73 -0.55
N PHE A 135 6.06 -9.81 -0.46
CA PHE A 135 6.59 -11.13 -0.13
C PHE A 135 6.16 -12.18 -1.15
N VAL A 136 6.87 -13.28 -1.19
CA VAL A 136 6.69 -14.32 -2.20
C VAL A 136 6.05 -15.54 -1.57
N LEU A 137 5.08 -16.14 -2.27
CA LEU A 137 4.53 -17.46 -1.97
C LEU A 137 5.02 -18.46 -3.02
N PRO A 138 6.11 -19.22 -2.75
CA PRO A 138 6.68 -20.14 -3.74
C PRO A 138 5.73 -21.28 -4.13
N SER A 139 4.85 -21.70 -3.22
CA SER A 139 3.87 -22.78 -3.46
C SER A 139 2.82 -22.45 -4.52
N VAL A 140 2.57 -21.18 -4.77
CA VAL A 140 1.60 -20.69 -5.78
C VAL A 140 2.22 -19.64 -6.71
N PRO A 141 3.49 -19.72 -7.05
CA PRO A 141 4.40 -18.72 -7.59
C PRO A 141 3.75 -17.30 -7.74
N ALA A 142 3.51 -16.67 -6.59
CA ALA A 142 2.85 -15.37 -6.51
C ALA A 142 3.64 -14.38 -5.66
N VAL A 143 3.63 -13.12 -6.07
CA VAL A 143 4.09 -11.98 -5.26
C VAL A 143 2.88 -11.31 -4.65
N LEU A 144 2.89 -11.16 -3.34
CA LEU A 144 1.78 -10.57 -2.59
C LEU A 144 2.24 -9.28 -1.92
N VAL A 145 1.34 -8.32 -1.89
CA VAL A 145 1.50 -7.08 -1.15
C VAL A 145 0.59 -7.13 0.07
N LYS A 146 1.16 -6.86 1.23
CA LYS A 146 0.39 -6.75 2.48
C LYS A 146 0.70 -5.46 3.20
N THR A 147 1.96 -5.17 3.44
CA THR A 147 2.38 -4.01 4.20
C THR A 147 2.86 -2.90 3.28
N ALA A 148 2.40 -1.70 3.54
CA ALA A 148 2.93 -0.47 2.98
C ALA A 148 3.30 0.49 4.10
N THR A 149 4.42 1.18 3.97
CA THR A 149 4.88 2.18 4.93
C THR A 149 4.91 3.53 4.25
N VAL A 150 4.20 4.49 4.82
CA VAL A 150 4.16 5.87 4.35
C VAL A 150 5.02 6.72 5.27
N PHE A 151 5.98 7.43 4.70
CA PHE A 151 6.84 8.39 5.39
C PHE A 151 6.41 9.80 5.01
N ASN A 152 6.08 10.63 5.98
CA ASN A 152 5.91 12.06 5.80
C ASN A 152 7.23 12.75 6.16
N LEU A 153 7.98 13.14 5.14
CA LEU A 153 9.34 13.67 5.30
C LEU A 153 9.36 15.05 5.95
N GLN A 154 8.33 15.86 5.73
CA GLN A 154 8.22 17.18 6.31
C GLN A 154 7.83 17.13 7.80
N ALA A 155 6.84 16.31 8.14
CA ALA A 155 6.40 16.11 9.53
C ALA A 155 7.30 15.15 10.32
N LYS A 156 8.20 14.41 9.65
CA LYS A 156 9.05 13.38 10.25
C LYS A 156 8.21 12.31 10.98
N THR A 157 7.14 11.88 10.35
CA THR A 157 6.25 10.84 10.86
C THR A 157 6.18 9.67 9.89
N MET A 158 5.86 8.49 10.41
CA MET A 158 5.71 7.26 9.65
C MET A 158 4.41 6.58 10.03
N SER A 159 3.76 5.95 9.06
CA SER A 159 2.62 5.05 9.26
C SER A 159 2.88 3.72 8.57
N VAL A 160 2.73 2.63 9.29
CA VAL A 160 2.81 1.27 8.74
C VAL A 160 1.38 0.74 8.57
N ILE A 161 0.97 0.59 7.34
CA ILE A 161 -0.37 0.15 6.96
C ILE A 161 -0.37 -1.37 6.84
N GLN A 162 -1.33 -2.03 7.50
CA GLN A 162 -1.47 -3.49 7.48
C GLN A 162 -0.20 -4.23 7.95
N SER A 163 0.38 -3.77 9.05
CA SER A 163 1.44 -4.49 9.76
C SER A 163 0.89 -5.82 10.28
N LEU A 164 1.16 -6.91 9.58
CA LEU A 164 0.70 -8.25 9.92
C LEU A 164 1.88 -9.18 10.19
N ASN A 165 2.89 -8.67 10.87
CA ASN A 165 4.04 -9.44 11.29
C ASN A 165 3.61 -10.60 12.19
N GLY A 166 4.12 -11.79 11.89
CA GLY A 166 3.75 -13.01 12.62
C GLY A 166 2.40 -13.65 12.20
N GLU A 167 1.63 -13.00 11.34
CA GLU A 167 0.39 -13.58 10.80
C GLU A 167 0.66 -14.75 9.86
N ARG A 168 -0.27 -15.71 9.83
CA ARG A 168 -0.18 -16.85 8.93
C ARG A 168 -1.04 -16.62 7.68
N PHE A 169 -0.47 -16.93 6.54
CA PHE A 169 -1.17 -16.88 5.25
C PHE A 169 -1.53 -18.29 4.81
N PHE A 170 -2.76 -18.47 4.36
CA PHE A 170 -3.26 -19.74 3.87
C PHE A 170 -3.73 -19.59 2.44
N VAL A 171 -3.27 -20.49 1.58
CA VAL A 171 -3.85 -20.64 0.25
C VAL A 171 -5.09 -21.51 0.41
N VAL A 172 -6.22 -21.02 -0.04
CA VAL A 172 -7.51 -21.70 0.02
C VAL A 172 -8.10 -21.83 -1.37
N ASP A 173 -9.03 -22.76 -1.54
CA ASP A 173 -9.77 -22.89 -2.79
C ASP A 173 -10.55 -21.60 -3.12
N THR A 174 -10.72 -21.38 -4.43
CA THR A 174 -11.49 -20.22 -4.93
C THR A 174 -12.89 -20.21 -4.33
N LYS A 175 -13.26 -19.09 -3.75
CA LYS A 175 -14.60 -18.89 -3.20
C LYS A 175 -15.56 -18.40 -4.28
N PRO A 176 -16.84 -18.80 -4.25
CA PRO A 176 -17.84 -18.29 -5.18
C PRO A 176 -18.13 -16.79 -4.91
N GLU A 177 -18.63 -16.07 -5.90
CA GLU A 177 -18.97 -14.64 -5.75
C GLU A 177 -19.90 -14.35 -4.58
N THR A 178 -20.83 -15.25 -4.31
CA THR A 178 -21.77 -15.15 -3.19
C THR A 178 -21.10 -15.10 -1.82
N PHE A 179 -19.86 -15.59 -1.71
CA PHE A 179 -19.07 -15.50 -0.48
C PHE A 179 -18.71 -14.04 -0.13
N PHE A 180 -18.57 -13.18 -1.13
CA PHE A 180 -18.15 -11.77 -0.96
C PHE A 180 -19.32 -10.80 -0.83
N THR A 181 -20.49 -11.28 -0.43
CA THR A 181 -21.70 -10.45 -0.25
C THR A 181 -21.88 -9.99 1.20
N GLY A 182 -22.60 -8.90 1.40
CA GLY A 182 -22.95 -8.42 2.74
C GLY A 182 -23.73 -9.47 3.57
N ASP A 183 -24.56 -10.27 2.92
CA ASP A 183 -25.31 -11.34 3.56
C ASP A 183 -24.40 -12.49 4.04
N ALA A 184 -23.40 -12.84 3.26
CA ALA A 184 -22.39 -13.84 3.65
C ALA A 184 -21.60 -13.36 4.88
N VAL A 185 -21.16 -12.08 4.90
CA VAL A 185 -20.48 -11.48 6.06
C VAL A 185 -21.39 -11.48 7.30
N ALA A 186 -22.68 -11.16 7.14
CA ALA A 186 -23.65 -11.18 8.23
C ALA A 186 -23.89 -12.61 8.76
N ALA A 187 -23.88 -13.62 7.90
CA ALA A 187 -24.04 -15.03 8.26
C ALA A 187 -22.79 -15.61 8.97
N ASP A 188 -21.60 -15.25 8.52
CA ASP A 188 -20.33 -15.74 9.08
C ASP A 188 -20.05 -15.17 10.48
N ALA A 189 -20.54 -13.96 10.77
CA ALA A 189 -20.48 -13.35 12.10
C ALA A 189 -21.30 -14.08 13.18
N VAL A 190 -21.96 -15.19 12.83
CA VAL A 190 -22.82 -16.00 13.70
C VAL A 190 -22.15 -17.33 14.10
N ARG A 191 -21.05 -17.67 13.47
CA ARG A 191 -20.21 -18.85 13.77
C ARG A 191 -19.07 -18.47 14.68
#